data_1c0475934a7567fd602b3e5b709e3e75
#
_entry.id   1c0475934a7567fd602b3e5b709e3e75
#
_cell.length_a   1.000
_cell.length_b   1.000
_cell.length_c   1.000
_cell.angle_alpha   90.00
_cell.angle_beta   90.00
_cell.angle_gamma   90.00
#
_symmetry.space_group_name_H-M   'P 1'
#
loop_
_entity.id
_entity.type
_entity.pdbx_description
1 polymer ?
#
loop_
_entity_poly.entity_id
_entity_poly.type
_entity_poly.pdbx_seq_one_letter_code
_entity_poly.pdbx_strand_id
1 'polypeptide(L)'
;MDKTIKNRLLEGGMDDALAEHFASILTRDPLLLTRADLDNLNESNSRLFELLHGCVWHHVRFKPPLTDNGPGWCVEFRPMEVQLTDFENAAFAIFMYLLSRAITTFHLNFYLPLDMVGESWETAQKRNAAVEGRFWFRRSGWASKFHFNSQSTKSICKDKVHHYHAEKEYGLMTVDEIVNGEDNPAGFPGLLALVWQYLDHTGVSIVEKAQLAPYLDLIERRANGTSPTPASWMREFVQQHEGYSRNSYVSEQVCYDMMQEISALNKS
;
A
#
# COMPACT_ATOMS: atom_id res chain seq x y z
N MET A 1 0.79 -13.67 15.38
CA MET A 1 2.19 -14.17 15.42
C MET A 1 2.31 -15.38 16.35
N ASP A 2 3.00 -16.43 15.96
CA ASP A 2 3.28 -17.60 16.80
C ASP A 2 4.57 -17.38 17.63
N LYS A 3 4.40 -17.31 18.95
CA LYS A 3 5.52 -17.08 19.87
C LYS A 3 6.51 -18.26 19.91
N THR A 4 6.03 -19.49 19.66
CA THR A 4 6.89 -20.67 19.66
C THR A 4 7.83 -20.65 18.46
N ILE A 5 7.32 -20.29 17.28
CA ILE A 5 8.11 -20.12 16.06
C ILE A 5 9.11 -18.97 16.27
N LYS A 6 8.67 -17.81 16.78
CA LYS A 6 9.58 -16.68 17.05
C LYS A 6 10.75 -17.08 17.93
N ASN A 7 10.48 -17.75 19.05
CA ASN A 7 11.54 -18.17 19.97
C ASN A 7 12.54 -19.13 19.32
N ARG A 8 12.06 -20.08 18.52
CA ARG A 8 12.97 -21.00 17.79
C ARG A 8 13.86 -20.30 16.79
N LEU A 9 13.34 -19.27 16.10
CA LEU A 9 14.12 -18.46 15.16
C LEU A 9 15.19 -17.66 15.89
N LEU A 10 14.86 -17.07 17.06
CA LEU A 10 15.81 -16.37 17.92
C LEU A 10 16.92 -17.32 18.44
N GLU A 11 16.54 -18.52 18.90
CA GLU A 11 17.48 -19.57 19.33
C GLU A 11 18.42 -20.00 18.19
N GLY A 12 17.93 -19.95 16.93
CA GLY A 12 18.71 -20.20 15.73
C GLY A 12 19.63 -19.05 15.30
N GLY A 13 19.65 -17.93 16.05
CA GLY A 13 20.53 -16.78 15.80
C GLY A 13 19.93 -15.70 14.90
N MET A 14 18.64 -15.77 14.59
CA MET A 14 17.94 -14.72 13.84
C MET A 14 17.72 -13.48 14.72
N ASP A 15 17.79 -12.27 14.15
CA ASP A 15 17.45 -11.04 14.88
C ASP A 15 15.95 -10.96 15.20
N ASP A 16 15.59 -10.13 16.20
CA ASP A 16 14.23 -10.07 16.73
C ASP A 16 13.20 -9.62 15.69
N ALA A 17 13.52 -8.60 14.88
CA ALA A 17 12.60 -8.07 13.88
C ALA A 17 12.32 -9.08 12.75
N LEU A 18 13.35 -9.77 12.29
CA LEU A 18 13.24 -10.80 11.26
C LEU A 18 12.54 -12.06 11.79
N ALA A 19 12.83 -12.46 13.04
CA ALA A 19 12.16 -13.57 13.70
C ALA A 19 10.66 -13.31 13.88
N GLU A 20 10.29 -12.10 14.26
CA GLU A 20 8.89 -11.67 14.36
C GLU A 20 8.19 -11.67 13.01
N HIS A 21 8.84 -11.15 11.99
CA HIS A 21 8.33 -11.13 10.61
C HIS A 21 8.03 -12.56 10.12
N PHE A 22 8.97 -13.46 10.18
CA PHE A 22 8.78 -14.84 9.73
C PHE A 22 7.78 -15.62 10.60
N ALA A 23 7.78 -15.42 11.91
CA ALA A 23 6.79 -16.05 12.78
C ALA A 23 5.37 -15.56 12.50
N SER A 24 5.20 -14.34 12.02
CA SER A 24 3.91 -13.80 11.61
C SER A 24 3.47 -14.36 10.26
N ILE A 25 4.37 -14.49 9.29
CA ILE A 25 4.09 -15.06 7.97
C ILE A 25 3.72 -16.54 8.09
N LEU A 26 4.51 -17.31 8.78
CA LEU A 26 4.35 -18.79 8.90
C LEU A 26 3.09 -19.20 9.66
N THR A 27 2.46 -18.32 10.40
CA THR A 27 1.14 -18.58 11.01
C THR A 27 0.00 -18.52 10.02
N ARG A 28 0.18 -17.89 8.88
CA ARG A 28 -0.90 -17.63 7.91
C ARG A 28 -0.85 -18.59 6.75
N ASP A 29 0.34 -18.80 6.18
CA ASP A 29 0.53 -19.60 4.99
C ASP A 29 1.58 -20.68 5.25
N PRO A 30 1.22 -21.98 5.11
CA PRO A 30 2.16 -23.06 5.31
C PRO A 30 3.27 -23.00 4.25
N LEU A 31 4.50 -23.12 4.71
CA LEU A 31 5.64 -23.24 3.80
C LEU A 31 5.67 -24.66 3.20
N LEU A 32 5.51 -24.76 1.90
CA LEU A 32 5.64 -26.01 1.19
C LEU A 32 7.10 -26.27 0.82
N LEU A 33 7.73 -27.24 1.50
CA LEU A 33 9.08 -27.70 1.19
C LEU A 33 9.04 -29.12 0.65
N THR A 34 9.78 -29.36 -0.40
CA THR A 34 10.02 -30.72 -0.90
C THR A 34 11.19 -31.37 -0.15
N ARG A 35 11.29 -32.69 -0.21
CA ARG A 35 12.43 -33.41 0.36
C ARG A 35 13.76 -32.93 -0.24
N ALA A 36 13.74 -32.66 -1.55
CA ALA A 36 14.92 -32.15 -2.24
C ALA A 36 15.34 -30.74 -1.78
N ASP A 37 14.38 -29.86 -1.41
CA ASP A 37 14.70 -28.56 -0.85
C ASP A 37 15.41 -28.70 0.50
N LEU A 38 14.97 -29.65 1.34
CA LEU A 38 15.57 -29.93 2.65
C LEU A 38 16.98 -30.56 2.53
N ASP A 39 17.14 -31.48 1.59
CA ASP A 39 18.42 -32.18 1.39
C ASP A 39 19.52 -31.25 0.78
N ASN A 40 19.11 -30.16 0.13
CA ASN A 40 19.99 -29.16 -0.48
C ASN A 40 20.15 -27.87 0.35
N LEU A 41 19.73 -27.87 1.60
CA LEU A 41 19.93 -26.71 2.48
C LEU A 41 21.43 -26.54 2.79
N ASN A 42 21.99 -25.43 2.35
CA ASN A 42 23.34 -25.01 2.70
C ASN A 42 23.41 -23.48 2.78
N GLU A 43 24.44 -22.95 3.44
CA GLU A 43 24.61 -21.52 3.71
C GLU A 43 24.71 -20.66 2.44
N SER A 44 25.07 -21.25 1.30
CA SER A 44 25.17 -20.54 0.02
C SER A 44 23.89 -20.57 -0.81
N ASN A 45 22.83 -21.25 -0.34
CA ASN A 45 21.59 -21.45 -1.08
C ASN A 45 20.49 -20.50 -0.56
N SER A 46 20.16 -19.48 -1.36
CA SER A 46 19.09 -18.54 -1.09
C SER A 46 17.68 -19.12 -1.22
N ARG A 47 17.54 -20.36 -1.71
CA ARG A 47 16.25 -21.00 -2.04
C ARG A 47 15.23 -20.98 -0.92
N LEU A 48 15.65 -21.28 0.33
CA LEU A 48 14.75 -21.24 1.48
C LEU A 48 14.27 -19.83 1.79
N PHE A 49 15.18 -18.84 1.70
CA PHE A 49 14.85 -17.43 1.88
C PHE A 49 13.85 -16.97 0.81
N GLU A 50 14.03 -17.34 -0.44
CA GLU A 50 13.12 -17.04 -1.54
C GLU A 50 11.73 -17.67 -1.33
N LEU A 51 11.69 -18.92 -0.86
CA LEU A 51 10.44 -19.62 -0.53
C LEU A 51 9.72 -18.94 0.63
N LEU A 52 10.43 -18.56 1.70
CA LEU A 52 9.86 -17.82 2.83
C LEU A 52 9.30 -16.47 2.40
N HIS A 53 10.03 -15.71 1.59
CA HIS A 53 9.53 -14.47 1.02
C HIS A 53 8.37 -14.67 0.04
N GLY A 54 8.31 -15.83 -0.60
CA GLY A 54 7.18 -16.23 -1.42
C GLY A 54 5.86 -16.34 -0.65
N CYS A 55 5.90 -16.59 0.66
CA CYS A 55 4.70 -16.65 1.50
C CYS A 55 4.02 -15.28 1.72
N VAL A 56 4.66 -14.17 1.37
CA VAL A 56 4.10 -12.79 1.45
C VAL A 56 3.45 -12.37 0.13
N TRP A 57 3.00 -13.31 -0.66
CA TRP A 57 2.52 -13.08 -2.03
C TRP A 57 1.28 -12.20 -2.15
N HIS A 58 0.47 -12.08 -1.12
CA HIS A 58 -0.77 -11.30 -1.15
C HIS A 58 -0.61 -9.82 -0.76
N HIS A 59 0.61 -9.38 -0.46
CA HIS A 59 0.87 -7.98 -0.08
C HIS A 59 1.92 -7.34 -1.00
N VAL A 60 3.14 -7.34 -0.45
CA VAL A 60 4.35 -6.84 -1.08
C VAL A 60 5.35 -7.97 -1.05
N ARG A 61 5.87 -8.35 -2.19
CA ARG A 61 6.91 -9.36 -2.30
C ARG A 61 8.25 -8.69 -2.53
N PHE A 62 9.19 -8.96 -1.65
CA PHE A 62 10.57 -8.56 -1.81
C PHE A 62 11.31 -9.64 -2.59
N LYS A 63 11.93 -9.27 -3.72
CA LYS A 63 12.63 -10.20 -4.60
C LYS A 63 14.12 -9.89 -4.61
N PRO A 64 14.98 -10.84 -4.21
CA PRO A 64 16.41 -10.71 -4.37
C PRO A 64 16.79 -10.73 -5.87
N PRO A 65 17.98 -10.21 -6.22
CA PRO A 65 18.49 -10.31 -7.58
C PRO A 65 18.69 -11.78 -7.96
N LEU A 66 18.10 -12.19 -9.09
CA LEU A 66 18.21 -13.56 -9.59
C LEU A 66 19.56 -13.82 -10.30
N THR A 67 20.19 -12.78 -10.81
CA THR A 67 21.47 -12.84 -11.52
C THR A 67 22.25 -11.55 -11.29
N ASP A 68 23.57 -11.60 -11.44
CA ASP A 68 24.46 -10.43 -11.31
C ASP A 68 24.15 -9.32 -12.32
N ASN A 69 23.57 -9.65 -13.46
CA ASN A 69 23.15 -8.72 -14.52
C ASN A 69 21.65 -8.37 -14.47
N GLY A 70 20.94 -8.82 -13.45
CA GLY A 70 19.51 -8.55 -13.26
C GLY A 70 19.23 -7.16 -12.73
N PRO A 71 17.94 -6.82 -12.53
CA PRO A 71 17.51 -5.48 -12.05
C PRO A 71 17.88 -5.19 -10.60
N GLY A 72 18.59 -6.08 -9.90
CA GLY A 72 18.91 -5.96 -8.48
C GLY A 72 17.73 -6.33 -7.58
N TRP A 73 17.71 -5.78 -6.37
CA TRP A 73 16.62 -5.97 -5.43
C TRP A 73 15.35 -5.27 -5.92
N CYS A 74 14.25 -6.01 -5.96
CA CYS A 74 12.97 -5.53 -6.44
C CYS A 74 11.89 -5.67 -5.37
N VAL A 75 10.90 -4.78 -5.44
CA VAL A 75 9.67 -4.86 -4.65
C VAL A 75 8.52 -5.07 -5.62
N GLU A 76 7.82 -6.19 -5.48
CA GLU A 76 6.59 -6.47 -6.22
C GLU A 76 5.40 -6.07 -5.35
N PHE A 77 4.68 -5.05 -5.80
CA PHE A 77 3.48 -4.56 -5.12
C PHE A 77 2.24 -5.23 -5.70
N ARG A 78 1.50 -5.99 -4.89
CA ARG A 78 0.39 -6.85 -5.34
C ARG A 78 -1.02 -6.41 -4.88
N PRO A 79 -1.21 -5.57 -3.86
CA PRO A 79 -2.54 -5.33 -3.29
C PRO A 79 -3.50 -4.56 -4.18
N MET A 80 -3.05 -4.04 -5.32
CA MET A 80 -3.89 -3.26 -6.21
C MET A 80 -4.85 -4.15 -7.00
N GLU A 81 -6.13 -3.82 -6.93
CA GLU A 81 -7.15 -4.41 -7.78
C GLU A 81 -7.06 -3.86 -9.20
N VAL A 82 -7.49 -4.66 -10.18
CA VAL A 82 -7.73 -4.19 -11.54
C VAL A 82 -8.86 -3.16 -11.52
N GLN A 83 -8.59 -2.00 -12.08
CA GLN A 83 -9.55 -0.90 -12.19
C GLN A 83 -10.42 -1.06 -13.43
N LEU A 84 -11.52 -0.27 -13.53
CA LEU A 84 -12.46 -0.38 -14.65
C LEU A 84 -11.89 0.16 -15.97
N THR A 85 -10.96 1.11 -15.89
CA THR A 85 -10.37 1.75 -17.07
C THR A 85 -8.84 1.69 -17.06
N ASP A 86 -8.25 1.81 -18.25
CA ASP A 86 -6.78 1.88 -18.41
C ASP A 86 -6.21 3.12 -17.72
N PHE A 87 -6.94 4.24 -17.77
CA PHE A 87 -6.57 5.47 -17.07
C PHE A 87 -6.47 5.26 -15.54
N GLU A 88 -7.45 4.61 -14.95
CA GLU A 88 -7.46 4.32 -13.52
C GLU A 88 -6.32 3.37 -13.12
N ASN A 89 -6.08 2.31 -13.92
CA ASN A 89 -4.95 1.41 -13.70
C ASN A 89 -3.61 2.16 -13.77
N ALA A 90 -3.45 3.06 -14.75
CA ALA A 90 -2.26 3.89 -14.88
C ALA A 90 -2.10 4.85 -13.68
N ALA A 91 -3.19 5.43 -13.18
CA ALA A 91 -3.16 6.33 -12.03
C ALA A 91 -2.58 5.65 -10.77
N PHE A 92 -3.05 4.45 -10.46
CA PHE A 92 -2.51 3.68 -9.33
C PHE A 92 -1.04 3.29 -9.54
N ALA A 93 -0.66 2.86 -10.75
CA ALA A 93 0.72 2.52 -11.07
C ALA A 93 1.66 3.73 -10.93
N ILE A 94 1.25 4.89 -11.46
CA ILE A 94 1.99 6.15 -11.36
C ILE A 94 2.14 6.58 -9.90
N PHE A 95 1.03 6.58 -9.14
CA PHE A 95 1.05 6.96 -7.73
C PHE A 95 2.00 6.09 -6.93
N MET A 96 1.91 4.77 -7.05
CA MET A 96 2.77 3.83 -6.33
C MET A 96 4.24 3.97 -6.71
N TYR A 97 4.53 4.19 -8.00
CA TYR A 97 5.90 4.46 -8.45
C TYR A 97 6.44 5.74 -7.83
N LEU A 98 5.72 6.85 -7.93
CA LEU A 98 6.13 8.14 -7.40
C LEU A 98 6.27 8.11 -5.87
N LEU A 99 5.33 7.48 -5.18
CA LEU A 99 5.37 7.32 -3.73
C LEU A 99 6.59 6.51 -3.28
N SER A 100 6.89 5.39 -3.95
CA SER A 100 8.07 4.59 -3.63
C SER A 100 9.37 5.37 -3.81
N ARG A 101 9.43 6.23 -4.84
CA ARG A 101 10.57 7.13 -5.08
C ARG A 101 10.65 8.22 -4.01
N ALA A 102 9.52 8.82 -3.61
CA ALA A 102 9.47 9.81 -2.54
C ALA A 102 9.95 9.21 -1.20
N ILE A 103 9.45 8.02 -0.84
CA ILE A 103 9.86 7.29 0.37
C ILE A 103 11.38 7.09 0.39
N THR A 104 11.94 6.61 -0.72
CA THR A 104 13.38 6.34 -0.82
C THR A 104 14.21 7.62 -0.80
N THR A 105 13.80 8.66 -1.56
CA THR A 105 14.54 9.92 -1.68
C THR A 105 14.55 10.71 -0.39
N PHE A 106 13.43 10.74 0.31
CA PHE A 106 13.29 11.50 1.57
C PHE A 106 13.56 10.66 2.81
N HIS A 107 13.91 9.37 2.65
CA HIS A 107 14.14 8.43 3.74
C HIS A 107 12.95 8.40 4.73
N LEU A 108 11.72 8.35 4.18
CA LEU A 108 10.51 8.35 5.00
C LEU A 108 10.36 7.03 5.74
N ASN A 109 9.93 7.11 6.99
CA ASN A 109 9.70 5.95 7.83
C ASN A 109 8.20 5.76 8.07
N PHE A 110 7.57 4.84 7.32
CA PHE A 110 6.18 4.44 7.51
C PHE A 110 6.06 3.06 8.16
N TYR A 111 7.11 2.59 8.82
CA TYR A 111 7.10 1.31 9.50
C TYR A 111 6.05 1.28 10.62
N LEU A 112 5.27 0.21 10.65
CA LEU A 112 4.24 -0.07 11.63
C LEU A 112 4.54 -1.41 12.33
N PRO A 113 4.24 -1.54 13.63
CA PRO A 113 4.19 -2.84 14.30
C PRO A 113 3.25 -3.82 13.56
N LEU A 114 3.63 -5.11 13.52
CA LEU A 114 2.89 -6.13 12.75
C LEU A 114 1.48 -6.40 13.25
N ASP A 115 1.21 -6.21 14.52
CA ASP A 115 -0.13 -6.29 15.11
C ASP A 115 -1.05 -5.18 14.55
N MET A 116 -0.56 -3.95 14.46
CA MET A 116 -1.29 -2.83 13.85
C MET A 116 -1.54 -3.04 12.35
N VAL A 117 -0.59 -3.64 11.64
CA VAL A 117 -0.77 -4.05 10.24
C VAL A 117 -1.86 -5.12 10.14
N GLY A 118 -1.87 -6.11 11.05
CA GLY A 118 -2.91 -7.14 11.11
C GLY A 118 -4.31 -6.58 11.32
N GLU A 119 -4.49 -5.65 12.27
CA GLU A 119 -5.77 -4.98 12.51
C GLU A 119 -6.23 -4.13 11.32
N SER A 120 -5.30 -3.44 10.66
CA SER A 120 -5.59 -2.67 9.45
C SER A 120 -6.07 -3.59 8.31
N TRP A 121 -5.55 -4.79 8.23
CA TRP A 121 -5.97 -5.81 7.26
C TRP A 121 -7.38 -6.32 7.51
N GLU A 122 -7.73 -6.60 8.76
CA GLU A 122 -9.10 -6.96 9.14
C GLU A 122 -10.08 -5.84 8.78
N THR A 123 -9.64 -4.59 8.97
CA THR A 123 -10.45 -3.43 8.58
C THR A 123 -10.61 -3.34 7.06
N ALA A 124 -9.55 -3.59 6.29
CA ALA A 124 -9.59 -3.56 4.83
C ALA A 124 -10.55 -4.60 4.20
N GLN A 125 -10.85 -5.70 4.92
CA GLN A 125 -11.82 -6.71 4.48
C GLN A 125 -13.28 -6.27 4.64
N LYS A 126 -13.54 -5.20 5.39
CA LYS A 126 -14.91 -4.72 5.64
C LYS A 126 -15.47 -4.04 4.39
N ARG A 127 -16.80 -4.14 4.25
CA ARG A 127 -17.48 -3.42 3.19
C ARG A 127 -17.25 -1.92 3.33
N ASN A 128 -17.04 -1.25 2.21
CA ASN A 128 -16.82 0.21 2.14
C ASN A 128 -15.60 0.73 2.92
N ALA A 129 -14.63 -0.16 3.20
CA ALA A 129 -13.46 0.15 4.02
C ALA A 129 -12.62 1.31 3.46
N ALA A 130 -12.61 1.52 2.15
CA ALA A 130 -11.89 2.62 1.52
C ALA A 130 -12.38 4.02 1.97
N VAL A 131 -13.66 4.14 2.35
CA VAL A 131 -14.28 5.42 2.76
C VAL A 131 -14.54 5.47 4.26
N GLU A 132 -14.99 4.37 4.84
CA GLU A 132 -15.44 4.32 6.25
C GLU A 132 -14.38 3.73 7.18
N GLY A 133 -13.38 3.02 6.63
CA GLY A 133 -12.34 2.35 7.40
C GLY A 133 -11.37 3.32 8.05
N ARG A 134 -10.87 2.92 9.21
CA ARG A 134 -9.75 3.60 9.86
C ARG A 134 -8.61 2.59 9.99
N PHE A 135 -7.43 3.04 9.61
CA PHE A 135 -6.23 2.22 9.47
C PHE A 135 -5.14 2.77 10.38
N TRP A 136 -4.37 1.90 10.99
CA TRP A 136 -3.18 2.31 11.70
C TRP A 136 -2.19 2.96 10.74
N PHE A 137 -1.69 4.10 11.10
CA PHE A 137 -0.70 4.84 10.35
C PHE A 137 0.28 5.56 11.29
N ARG A 138 1.50 5.82 10.81
CA ARG A 138 2.49 6.58 11.55
C ARG A 138 2.20 8.08 11.41
N ARG A 139 1.68 8.69 12.45
CA ARG A 139 1.31 10.11 12.47
C ARG A 139 2.50 11.04 12.73
N SER A 140 3.54 10.58 13.44
CA SER A 140 4.73 11.36 13.76
C SER A 140 6.00 10.53 13.60
N GLY A 141 7.15 11.18 13.49
CA GLY A 141 8.44 10.50 13.29
C GLY A 141 8.60 9.82 11.93
N TRP A 142 7.71 10.10 10.97
CA TRP A 142 7.78 9.58 9.60
C TRP A 142 8.84 10.27 8.76
N ALA A 143 9.17 11.55 9.04
CA ALA A 143 10.24 12.28 8.38
C ALA A 143 11.55 12.04 9.13
N SER A 144 12.55 11.46 8.46
CA SER A 144 13.92 11.57 8.92
C SER A 144 14.36 13.03 8.81
N LYS A 145 15.46 13.45 9.48
CA LYS A 145 15.98 14.83 9.61
C LYS A 145 16.12 15.70 8.33
N PHE A 146 15.30 15.44 7.31
CA PHE A 146 15.23 16.27 6.12
C PHE A 146 14.47 17.56 6.41
N HIS A 147 15.13 18.68 6.26
CA HIS A 147 14.49 19.99 6.23
C HIS A 147 13.65 20.10 4.96
N PHE A 148 12.35 19.96 5.11
CA PHE A 148 11.42 20.33 4.06
C PHE A 148 11.49 21.85 3.86
N ASN A 149 11.96 22.27 2.70
CA ASN A 149 12.07 23.68 2.36
C ASN A 149 10.67 24.19 1.98
N SER A 150 9.98 24.80 2.94
CA SER A 150 8.60 25.23 2.80
C SER A 150 8.53 26.65 2.26
N GLN A 151 8.49 26.79 0.93
CA GLN A 151 7.86 28.00 0.35
C GLN A 151 6.43 27.78 -0.09
N SER A 152 5.91 26.55 -0.07
CA SER A 152 4.52 26.23 -0.40
C SER A 152 3.74 25.43 0.65
N THR A 153 4.38 24.98 1.72
CA THR A 153 3.68 24.40 2.87
C THR A 153 4.26 24.98 4.14
N LYS A 154 3.40 25.53 4.99
CA LYS A 154 3.76 26.13 6.28
C LYS A 154 4.67 25.18 7.06
N SER A 155 5.83 25.68 7.44
CA SER A 155 6.83 25.15 8.37
C SER A 155 6.36 23.93 9.19
N ILE A 156 6.71 22.74 8.73
CA ILE A 156 6.55 21.50 9.50
C ILE A 156 7.94 21.17 10.08
N CYS A 157 8.00 21.15 11.42
CA CYS A 157 9.13 20.76 12.27
C CYS A 157 10.33 21.70 12.34
N LYS A 158 10.23 22.64 13.28
CA LYS A 158 11.41 23.14 14.02
C LYS A 158 11.63 22.23 15.24
N ASP A 159 12.80 21.63 15.24
CA ASP A 159 13.54 21.10 16.39
C ASP A 159 12.80 20.96 17.74
N LYS A 160 12.44 19.70 18.05
CA LYS A 160 12.62 19.13 19.41
C LYS A 160 12.58 17.62 19.30
N VAL A 161 13.72 16.98 19.56
CA VAL A 161 13.76 15.56 19.94
C VAL A 161 13.04 15.47 21.30
N HIS A 162 11.75 15.25 21.25
CA HIS A 162 10.99 14.87 22.41
C HIS A 162 10.78 13.35 22.38
N HIS A 163 11.07 12.69 23.50
CA HIS A 163 10.58 11.37 23.79
C HIS A 163 9.06 11.38 23.71
N TYR A 164 8.52 11.08 22.52
CA TYR A 164 7.09 10.92 22.32
C TYR A 164 6.68 9.56 22.87
N HIS A 165 5.66 9.55 23.71
CA HIS A 165 4.97 8.33 24.12
C HIS A 165 4.47 7.60 22.85
N ALA A 166 4.61 6.28 22.81
CA ALA A 166 4.24 5.45 21.64
C ALA A 166 2.80 5.69 21.14
N GLU A 167 1.89 6.05 22.02
CA GLU A 167 0.50 6.42 21.72
C GLU A 167 0.33 7.65 20.80
N LYS A 168 1.37 8.48 20.64
CA LYS A 168 1.34 9.66 19.76
C LYS A 168 2.03 9.40 18.41
N GLU A 169 2.81 8.34 18.31
CA GLU A 169 3.56 8.01 17.10
C GLU A 169 2.66 7.35 16.05
N TYR A 170 1.74 6.50 16.48
CA TYR A 170 0.78 5.80 15.65
C TYR A 170 -0.65 6.21 15.98
N GLY A 171 -1.54 6.14 15.02
CA GLY A 171 -2.95 6.44 15.21
C GLY A 171 -3.81 5.88 14.09
N LEU A 172 -5.10 5.73 14.39
CA LEU A 172 -6.09 5.34 13.40
C LEU A 172 -6.46 6.56 12.54
N MET A 173 -6.26 6.43 11.24
CA MET A 173 -6.54 7.45 10.22
C MET A 173 -7.45 6.88 9.14
N THR A 174 -8.28 7.73 8.54
CA THR A 174 -9.02 7.37 7.33
C THR A 174 -8.08 7.32 6.12
N VAL A 175 -8.52 6.69 5.02
CA VAL A 175 -7.76 6.72 3.77
C VAL A 175 -7.58 8.15 3.27
N ASP A 176 -8.59 9.00 3.46
CA ASP A 176 -8.53 10.42 3.11
C ASP A 176 -7.43 11.14 3.91
N GLU A 177 -7.42 11.02 5.24
CA GLU A 177 -6.36 11.60 6.08
C GLU A 177 -4.96 11.09 5.71
N ILE A 178 -4.82 9.81 5.32
CA ILE A 178 -3.53 9.24 4.91
C ILE A 178 -3.09 9.77 3.56
N VAL A 179 -3.98 9.83 2.58
CA VAL A 179 -3.65 10.17 1.20
C VAL A 179 -3.61 11.68 0.99
N ASN A 180 -4.63 12.39 1.46
CA ASN A 180 -4.83 13.83 1.22
C ASN A 180 -4.31 14.70 2.36
N GLY A 181 -4.12 14.13 3.55
CA GLY A 181 -3.62 14.82 4.73
C GLY A 181 -4.68 15.13 5.76
N GLU A 182 -4.24 15.42 6.97
CA GLU A 182 -5.11 15.84 8.07
C GLU A 182 -5.44 17.34 7.93
N ASP A 183 -6.64 17.74 8.31
CA ASP A 183 -7.06 19.16 8.37
C ASP A 183 -6.21 20.00 9.34
N ASN A 184 -5.47 19.34 10.23
CA ASN A 184 -4.58 19.98 11.17
C ASN A 184 -3.24 20.34 10.50
N PRO A 185 -2.82 21.62 10.44
CA PRO A 185 -1.54 22.04 9.84
C PRO A 185 -0.30 21.44 10.50
N ALA A 186 -0.40 20.90 11.72
CA ALA A 186 0.67 20.21 12.43
C ALA A 186 0.55 18.66 12.28
N GLY A 187 -0.45 18.17 11.56
CA GLY A 187 -0.71 16.76 11.30
C GLY A 187 0.11 16.21 10.16
N PHE A 188 -0.25 15.00 9.74
CA PHE A 188 0.36 14.37 8.57
C PHE A 188 -0.07 15.08 7.27
N PRO A 189 0.87 15.48 6.40
CA PRO A 189 0.56 16.29 5.21
C PRO A 189 -0.16 15.53 4.09
N GLY A 190 -0.23 14.21 4.17
CA GLY A 190 -0.76 13.34 3.14
C GLY A 190 0.30 12.79 2.19
N LEU A 191 0.06 11.57 1.70
CA LEU A 191 0.97 10.91 0.76
C LEU A 191 1.06 11.66 -0.56
N LEU A 192 -0.04 12.26 -1.04
CA LEU A 192 -0.03 13.08 -2.27
C LEU A 192 0.85 14.33 -2.13
N ALA A 193 0.82 14.99 -0.99
CA ALA A 193 1.71 16.14 -0.75
C ALA A 193 3.19 15.74 -0.82
N LEU A 194 3.54 14.55 -0.31
CA LEU A 194 4.91 14.01 -0.39
C LEU A 194 5.30 13.66 -1.83
N VAL A 195 4.37 13.15 -2.63
CA VAL A 195 4.57 12.89 -4.07
C VAL A 195 4.81 14.20 -4.82
N TRP A 196 3.98 15.21 -4.62
CA TRP A 196 4.18 16.52 -5.25
C TRP A 196 5.50 17.15 -4.86
N GLN A 197 5.88 17.05 -3.59
CA GLN A 197 7.18 17.54 -3.13
C GLN A 197 8.36 16.79 -3.76
N TYR A 198 8.22 15.48 -3.99
CA TYR A 198 9.22 14.70 -4.72
C TYR A 198 9.36 15.19 -6.16
N LEU A 199 8.25 15.46 -6.86
CA LEU A 199 8.28 16.02 -8.22
C LEU A 199 8.94 17.42 -8.26
N ASP A 200 8.71 18.25 -7.22
CA ASP A 200 9.39 19.54 -7.07
C ASP A 200 10.89 19.36 -6.84
N HIS A 201 11.25 18.46 -5.94
CA HIS A 201 12.64 18.19 -5.57
C HIS A 201 13.47 17.68 -6.75
N THR A 202 12.87 16.86 -7.61
CA THR A 202 13.54 16.29 -8.78
C THR A 202 13.52 17.19 -10.00
N GLY A 203 12.92 18.37 -9.91
CA GLY A 203 12.92 19.37 -10.97
C GLY A 203 12.01 19.02 -12.15
N VAL A 204 10.97 18.21 -11.92
CA VAL A 204 9.96 17.89 -12.95
C VAL A 204 9.29 19.18 -13.41
N SER A 205 9.21 19.39 -14.72
CA SER A 205 8.69 20.62 -15.32
C SER A 205 7.19 20.82 -15.03
N ILE A 206 6.72 22.06 -15.12
CA ILE A 206 5.29 22.40 -14.95
C ILE A 206 4.43 21.64 -15.98
N VAL A 207 4.92 21.45 -17.20
CA VAL A 207 4.20 20.74 -18.26
C VAL A 207 4.05 19.26 -17.90
N GLU A 208 5.11 18.61 -17.46
CA GLU A 208 5.05 17.20 -17.03
C GLU A 208 4.16 17.02 -15.79
N LYS A 209 4.23 17.94 -14.83
CA LYS A 209 3.33 17.93 -13.66
C LYS A 209 1.87 18.06 -14.08
N ALA A 210 1.56 18.93 -15.06
CA ALA A 210 0.21 19.06 -15.60
C ALA A 210 -0.28 17.75 -16.27
N GLN A 211 0.61 16.97 -16.87
CA GLN A 211 0.28 15.66 -17.42
C GLN A 211 0.04 14.58 -16.33
N LEU A 212 0.72 14.71 -15.19
CA LEU A 212 0.56 13.77 -14.06
C LEU A 212 -0.66 14.12 -13.18
N ALA A 213 -1.07 15.38 -13.14
CA ALA A 213 -2.13 15.87 -12.28
C ALA A 213 -3.44 15.07 -12.40
N PRO A 214 -3.99 14.74 -13.58
CA PRO A 214 -5.24 13.98 -13.68
C PRO A 214 -5.18 12.60 -13.02
N TYR A 215 -4.01 11.95 -13.06
CA TYR A 215 -3.81 10.65 -12.41
C TYR A 215 -3.78 10.78 -10.88
N LEU A 216 -3.11 11.80 -10.37
CA LEU A 216 -3.04 12.06 -8.92
C LEU A 216 -4.38 12.58 -8.38
N ASP A 217 -5.13 13.37 -9.14
CA ASP A 217 -6.50 13.80 -8.83
C ASP A 217 -7.47 12.60 -8.68
N LEU A 218 -7.28 11.55 -9.48
CA LEU A 218 -8.06 10.33 -9.31
C LEU A 218 -7.77 9.68 -7.94
N ILE A 219 -6.50 9.61 -7.53
CA ILE A 219 -6.11 9.03 -6.24
C ILE A 219 -6.72 9.85 -5.09
N GLU A 220 -6.66 11.19 -5.18
CA GLU A 220 -7.31 12.10 -4.24
C GLU A 220 -8.81 11.80 -4.10
N ARG A 221 -9.51 11.74 -5.23
CA ARG A 221 -10.97 11.48 -5.25
C ARG A 221 -11.35 10.07 -4.80
N ARG A 222 -10.51 9.08 -5.02
CA ARG A 222 -10.70 7.73 -4.46
C ARG A 222 -10.56 7.73 -2.95
N ALA A 223 -9.57 8.45 -2.42
CA ALA A 223 -9.31 8.52 -1.00
C ALA A 223 -10.42 9.24 -0.22
N ASN A 224 -10.93 10.36 -0.74
CA ASN A 224 -12.00 11.13 -0.11
C ASN A 224 -13.42 10.62 -0.45
N GLY A 225 -13.53 9.55 -1.24
CA GLY A 225 -14.79 8.90 -1.58
C GLY A 225 -15.64 9.62 -2.63
N THR A 226 -15.16 10.72 -3.25
CA THR A 226 -15.88 11.42 -4.32
C THR A 226 -15.86 10.68 -5.66
N SER A 227 -14.93 9.71 -5.80
CA SER A 227 -14.93 8.75 -6.90
C SER A 227 -15.13 7.34 -6.33
N PRO A 228 -16.15 6.58 -6.76
CA PRO A 228 -16.45 5.26 -6.21
C PRO A 228 -15.34 4.24 -6.55
N THR A 229 -15.11 3.28 -5.67
CA THR A 229 -14.25 2.13 -6.00
C THR A 229 -14.91 1.26 -7.08
N PRO A 230 -14.14 0.45 -7.85
CA PRO A 230 -14.72 -0.48 -8.83
C PRO A 230 -15.82 -1.37 -8.23
N ALA A 231 -15.61 -1.88 -7.03
CA ALA A 231 -16.60 -2.70 -6.33
C ALA A 231 -17.89 -1.94 -5.98
N SER A 232 -17.77 -0.67 -5.58
CA SER A 232 -18.93 0.18 -5.29
C SER A 232 -19.68 0.53 -6.57
N TRP A 233 -18.97 0.89 -7.64
CA TRP A 233 -19.55 1.22 -8.94
C TRP A 233 -20.30 0.01 -9.52
N MET A 234 -19.68 -1.17 -9.57
CA MET A 234 -20.33 -2.38 -10.07
C MET A 234 -21.58 -2.75 -9.27
N ARG A 235 -21.52 -2.60 -7.95
CA ARG A 235 -22.67 -2.89 -7.07
C ARG A 235 -23.81 -1.89 -7.32
N GLU A 236 -23.50 -0.63 -7.47
CA GLU A 236 -24.47 0.42 -7.76
C GLU A 236 -25.12 0.17 -9.12
N PHE A 237 -24.32 -0.12 -10.16
CA PHE A 237 -24.82 -0.47 -11.49
C PHE A 237 -25.85 -1.60 -11.42
N VAL A 238 -25.50 -2.72 -10.75
CA VAL A 238 -26.40 -3.87 -10.61
C VAL A 238 -27.69 -3.49 -9.85
N GLN A 239 -27.57 -2.71 -8.77
CA GLN A 239 -28.73 -2.34 -7.96
C GLN A 239 -29.71 -1.40 -8.68
N GLN A 240 -29.20 -0.56 -9.60
CA GLN A 240 -29.99 0.38 -10.38
C GLN A 240 -30.52 -0.21 -11.69
N HIS A 241 -29.98 -1.35 -12.11
CA HIS A 241 -30.34 -1.97 -13.38
C HIS A 241 -31.78 -2.52 -13.34
N GLU A 242 -32.58 -2.19 -14.36
CA GLU A 242 -34.00 -2.57 -14.45
C GLU A 242 -34.22 -4.09 -14.44
N GLY A 243 -33.29 -4.87 -15.00
CA GLY A 243 -33.34 -6.33 -15.03
C GLY A 243 -32.94 -7.02 -13.72
N TYR A 244 -32.58 -6.26 -12.66
CA TYR A 244 -32.19 -6.85 -11.39
C TYR A 244 -33.35 -7.00 -10.42
N SER A 245 -33.73 -8.23 -10.13
CA SER A 245 -34.88 -8.59 -9.28
C SER A 245 -34.60 -8.52 -7.76
N ARG A 246 -33.47 -8.04 -7.32
CA ARG A 246 -33.02 -7.94 -5.90
C ARG A 246 -33.07 -9.27 -5.12
N ASN A 247 -32.84 -10.37 -5.80
CA ASN A 247 -32.86 -11.73 -5.28
C ASN A 247 -31.46 -12.34 -5.12
N SER A 248 -30.42 -11.51 -5.14
CA SER A 248 -28.99 -11.90 -5.11
C SER A 248 -28.50 -12.66 -6.35
N TYR A 249 -29.34 -12.78 -7.38
CA TYR A 249 -28.94 -13.34 -8.66
C TYR A 249 -28.80 -12.23 -9.71
N VAL A 250 -27.61 -12.12 -10.29
CA VAL A 250 -27.31 -11.20 -11.38
C VAL A 250 -27.40 -11.97 -12.70
N SER A 251 -28.36 -11.61 -13.57
CA SER A 251 -28.55 -12.28 -14.84
C SER A 251 -27.42 -12.00 -15.83
N GLU A 252 -27.28 -12.86 -16.84
CA GLU A 252 -26.32 -12.68 -17.93
C GLU A 252 -26.53 -11.34 -18.66
N GLN A 253 -27.78 -10.91 -18.83
CA GLN A 253 -28.10 -9.63 -19.45
C GLN A 253 -27.53 -8.46 -18.62
N VAL A 254 -27.75 -8.44 -17.31
CA VAL A 254 -27.19 -7.40 -16.43
C VAL A 254 -25.66 -7.38 -16.49
N CYS A 255 -25.03 -8.55 -16.51
CA CYS A 255 -23.57 -8.67 -16.66
C CYS A 255 -23.09 -8.13 -18.01
N TYR A 256 -23.81 -8.47 -19.09
CA TYR A 256 -23.47 -7.98 -20.44
C TYR A 256 -23.56 -6.45 -20.53
N ASP A 257 -24.66 -5.89 -20.03
CA ASP A 257 -24.87 -4.45 -20.05
C ASP A 257 -23.82 -3.70 -19.21
N MET A 258 -23.43 -4.25 -18.05
CA MET A 258 -22.34 -3.74 -17.23
C MET A 258 -21.00 -3.74 -17.99
N MET A 259 -20.69 -4.82 -18.72
CA MET A 259 -19.47 -4.90 -19.53
C MET A 259 -19.47 -3.87 -20.69
N GLN A 260 -20.64 -3.63 -21.31
CA GLN A 260 -20.77 -2.60 -22.34
C GLN A 260 -20.51 -1.20 -21.76
N GLU A 261 -21.05 -0.92 -20.57
CA GLU A 261 -20.81 0.36 -19.90
C GLU A 261 -19.33 0.55 -19.53
N ILE A 262 -18.68 -0.48 -18.96
CA ILE A 262 -17.23 -0.44 -18.68
C ILE A 262 -16.43 -0.18 -19.99
N SER A 263 -16.82 -0.82 -21.09
CA SER A 263 -16.18 -0.59 -22.39
C SER A 263 -16.39 0.84 -22.90
N ALA A 264 -17.51 1.46 -22.57
CA ALA A 264 -17.78 2.86 -22.93
C ALA A 264 -16.93 3.84 -22.10
N LEU A 265 -16.74 3.56 -20.80
CA LEU A 265 -15.86 4.35 -19.92
C LEU A 265 -14.42 4.42 -20.44
N ASN A 266 -13.92 3.37 -21.07
CA ASN A 266 -12.56 3.34 -21.64
C ASN A 266 -12.39 4.14 -22.93
N LYS A 267 -13.50 4.61 -23.54
CA LYS A 267 -13.48 5.38 -24.79
C LYS A 267 -13.68 6.87 -24.58
N SER A 268 -14.11 7.25 -23.38
CA SER A 268 -14.34 8.64 -22.97
C SER A 268 -13.07 9.27 -22.38
#